data_d6a538b1b2f33465907e020e5455d56c
#
_entry.id   d6a538b1b2f33465907e020e5455d56c
#
_cell.length_a   1.000
_cell.length_b   1.000
_cell.length_c   1.000
_cell.angle_alpha   90.00
_cell.angle_beta   90.00
_cell.angle_gamma   90.00
#
_symmetry.space_group_name_H-M   'P 1'
#
loop_
_entity.id
_entity.type
_entity.pdbx_description
1 polymer ?
#
loop_
_entity_poly.entity_id
_entity_poly.type
_entity_poly.pdbx_seq_one_letter_code
_entity_poly.pdbx_strand_id
1 'polypeptide(L)'
;MKNKLIVQEQEINIIKDDYISLTDMVKSIENGLVLIEKWLRNKNTIEFLGIWEEIYNINFNSPEFEGIKNEAGLNRFSLSAKMWISKTNAIGIIAKAGRYGGTYAHKDIAFEFASWISPKFKLYLIKEFQRLKNDEIEKQKLGWDIKRTLVKMNYYIHTDAIKNNLIPPDLAKNRVPFIYASEADLLNVA
;
A
#
# COMPACT_ATOMS: atom_id res chain seq x y z
N MET A 1 -22.57 -6.04 -9.22
CA MET A 1 -22.18 -5.09 -10.30
C MET A 1 -20.79 -5.48 -10.78
N LYS A 2 -20.51 -5.48 -12.10
CA LYS A 2 -19.12 -5.65 -12.58
C LYS A 2 -18.46 -4.27 -12.44
N ASN A 3 -17.52 -4.15 -11.52
CA ASN A 3 -16.72 -2.95 -11.40
C ASN A 3 -15.77 -2.89 -12.60
N LYS A 4 -15.70 -1.76 -13.27
CA LYS A 4 -14.80 -1.51 -14.40
C LYS A 4 -13.86 -0.38 -14.04
N LEU A 5 -12.58 -0.55 -14.36
CA LEU A 5 -11.58 0.50 -14.33
C LEU A 5 -11.39 1.03 -15.74
N ILE A 6 -11.35 2.34 -15.92
CA ILE A 6 -11.03 2.96 -17.20
C ILE A 6 -9.61 3.52 -17.13
N VAL A 7 -8.73 2.99 -17.97
CA VAL A 7 -7.33 3.45 -18.08
C VAL A 7 -7.06 3.78 -19.55
N GLN A 8 -6.74 5.03 -19.87
CA GLN A 8 -6.45 5.49 -21.23
C GLN A 8 -7.49 5.03 -22.25
N GLU A 9 -8.78 5.26 -21.96
CA GLU A 9 -9.94 4.89 -22.80
C GLU A 9 -10.21 3.37 -22.89
N GLN A 10 -9.43 2.54 -22.23
CA GLN A 10 -9.59 1.10 -22.20
C GLN A 10 -10.37 0.65 -20.96
N GLU A 11 -11.46 -0.10 -21.16
CA GLU A 11 -12.22 -0.72 -20.08
C GLU A 11 -11.55 -1.99 -19.60
N ILE A 12 -11.17 -2.04 -18.34
CA ILE A 12 -10.56 -3.19 -17.67
C ILE A 12 -11.57 -3.75 -16.64
N ASN A 13 -11.93 -5.01 -16.78
CA ASN A 13 -12.85 -5.66 -15.86
C ASN A 13 -12.19 -5.99 -14.53
N ILE A 14 -12.94 -5.76 -13.45
CA ILE A 14 -12.58 -6.15 -12.09
C ILE A 14 -13.56 -7.21 -11.61
N ILE A 15 -13.08 -8.27 -11.00
CA ILE A 15 -13.88 -9.32 -10.36
C ILE A 15 -13.50 -9.45 -8.89
N LYS A 16 -14.45 -9.86 -8.03
CA LYS A 16 -14.23 -10.06 -6.58
C LYS A 16 -13.56 -8.83 -5.91
N ASP A 17 -13.91 -7.63 -6.38
CA ASP A 17 -13.48 -6.31 -5.90
C ASP A 17 -11.97 -6.01 -6.02
N ASP A 18 -11.08 -7.00 -6.03
CA ASP A 18 -9.62 -6.83 -6.02
C ASP A 18 -8.88 -7.49 -7.20
N TYR A 19 -9.57 -8.25 -8.08
CA TYR A 19 -8.91 -8.96 -9.19
C TYR A 19 -9.14 -8.23 -10.51
N ILE A 20 -8.06 -7.78 -11.10
CA ILE A 20 -8.02 -6.99 -12.35
C ILE A 20 -7.71 -7.92 -13.52
N SER A 21 -8.39 -7.72 -14.65
CA SER A 21 -8.20 -8.50 -15.87
C SER A 21 -6.87 -8.15 -16.56
N LEU A 22 -5.89 -9.04 -16.47
CA LEU A 22 -4.63 -8.92 -17.23
C LEU A 22 -4.89 -9.03 -18.74
N THR A 23 -5.87 -9.84 -19.13
CA THR A 23 -6.28 -10.01 -20.53
C THR A 23 -6.78 -8.69 -21.13
N ASP A 24 -7.60 -7.93 -20.38
CA ASP A 24 -8.08 -6.64 -20.85
C ASP A 24 -6.93 -5.61 -20.92
N MET A 25 -5.99 -5.64 -19.99
CA MET A 25 -4.84 -4.74 -19.97
C MET A 25 -3.97 -4.82 -21.24
N VAL A 26 -3.93 -5.98 -21.87
CA VAL A 26 -3.12 -6.22 -23.08
C VAL A 26 -3.95 -6.30 -24.36
N LYS A 27 -5.26 -6.10 -24.28
CA LYS A 27 -6.21 -6.27 -25.41
C LYS A 27 -5.91 -5.35 -26.58
N SER A 28 -5.44 -4.14 -26.32
CA SER A 28 -5.07 -3.15 -27.34
C SER A 28 -3.65 -3.36 -27.90
N ILE A 29 -2.88 -4.27 -27.33
CA ILE A 29 -1.50 -4.54 -27.74
C ILE A 29 -1.51 -5.69 -28.74
N GLU A 30 -0.81 -5.53 -29.86
CA GLU A 30 -0.63 -6.61 -30.83
C GLU A 30 0.03 -7.83 -30.15
N ASN A 31 -0.55 -9.02 -30.32
CA ASN A 31 -0.15 -10.24 -29.64
C ASN A 31 -0.12 -10.15 -28.10
N GLY A 32 -0.98 -9.29 -27.51
CA GLY A 32 -0.97 -8.98 -26.07
C GLY A 32 -1.10 -10.20 -25.16
N LEU A 33 -1.86 -11.25 -25.55
CA LEU A 33 -2.00 -12.47 -24.75
C LEU A 33 -0.67 -13.20 -24.55
N VAL A 34 0.24 -13.16 -25.52
CA VAL A 34 1.58 -13.75 -25.42
C VAL A 34 2.43 -13.01 -24.36
N LEU A 35 2.11 -11.76 -24.07
CA LEU A 35 2.83 -10.98 -23.05
C LEU A 35 2.61 -11.57 -21.65
N ILE A 36 1.42 -12.11 -21.35
CA ILE A 36 1.14 -12.76 -20.06
C ILE A 36 2.05 -14.00 -19.89
N GLU A 37 2.19 -14.82 -20.94
CA GLU A 37 3.06 -15.99 -20.90
C GLU A 37 4.55 -15.60 -20.80
N LYS A 38 4.98 -14.56 -21.57
CA LYS A 38 6.34 -14.02 -21.47
C LYS A 38 6.65 -13.49 -20.09
N TRP A 39 5.70 -12.80 -19.46
CA TRP A 39 5.84 -12.31 -18.10
C TRP A 39 5.99 -13.44 -17.09
N LEU A 40 5.18 -14.51 -17.19
CA LEU A 40 5.29 -15.70 -16.35
C LEU A 40 6.57 -16.53 -16.59
N ARG A 41 7.34 -16.27 -17.65
CA ARG A 41 8.64 -16.91 -17.90
C ARG A 41 9.81 -16.23 -17.20
N ASN A 42 9.62 -15.00 -16.72
CA ASN A 42 10.68 -14.27 -16.02
C ASN A 42 10.87 -14.78 -14.60
N LYS A 43 12.12 -15.02 -14.23
CA LYS A 43 12.47 -15.45 -12.88
C LYS A 43 12.00 -14.47 -11.82
N ASN A 44 12.23 -13.17 -12.03
CA ASN A 44 11.79 -12.13 -11.09
C ASN A 44 10.26 -12.13 -10.89
N THR A 45 9.49 -12.39 -11.95
CA THR A 45 8.03 -12.52 -11.87
C THR A 45 7.64 -13.71 -11.00
N ILE A 46 8.27 -14.87 -11.22
CA ILE A 46 7.99 -16.08 -10.43
C ILE A 46 8.35 -15.87 -8.96
N GLU A 47 9.47 -15.24 -8.67
CA GLU A 47 9.87 -14.88 -7.31
C GLU A 47 8.87 -13.93 -6.64
N PHE A 48 8.44 -12.90 -7.36
CA PHE A 48 7.42 -11.96 -6.86
C PHE A 48 6.08 -12.66 -6.56
N LEU A 49 5.60 -13.50 -7.48
CA LEU A 49 4.37 -14.26 -7.30
C LEU A 49 4.48 -15.22 -6.11
N GLY A 50 5.62 -15.89 -5.95
CA GLY A 50 5.86 -16.77 -4.81
C GLY A 50 5.82 -16.04 -3.47
N ILE A 51 6.53 -14.91 -3.35
CA ILE A 51 6.53 -14.08 -2.14
C ILE A 51 5.10 -13.59 -1.82
N TRP A 52 4.34 -13.16 -2.85
CA TRP A 52 2.97 -12.74 -2.66
C TRP A 52 2.08 -13.87 -2.13
N GLU A 53 2.19 -15.06 -2.72
CA GLU A 53 1.43 -16.25 -2.28
C GLU A 53 1.83 -16.67 -0.86
N GLU A 54 3.10 -16.66 -0.51
CA GLU A 54 3.58 -16.99 0.85
C GLU A 54 3.00 -16.05 1.91
N ILE A 55 2.79 -14.77 1.58
CA ILE A 55 2.20 -13.79 2.49
C ILE A 55 0.70 -14.00 2.66
N TYR A 56 -0.04 -14.31 1.58
CA TYR A 56 -1.50 -14.25 1.56
C TYR A 56 -2.20 -15.60 1.44
N ASN A 57 -1.46 -16.70 1.17
CA ASN A 57 -2.02 -18.01 0.88
C ASN A 57 -1.45 -19.10 1.78
N ILE A 58 -2.17 -19.44 2.84
CA ILE A 58 -1.75 -20.48 3.78
C ILE A 58 -1.67 -21.89 3.13
N ASN A 59 -2.35 -22.11 2.01
CA ASN A 59 -2.37 -23.39 1.28
C ASN A 59 -1.40 -23.39 0.09
N PHE A 60 -0.48 -22.45 0.02
CA PHE A 60 0.50 -22.37 -1.06
C PHE A 60 1.46 -23.56 -1.05
N ASN A 61 1.65 -24.18 -2.22
CA ASN A 61 2.55 -25.32 -2.38
C ASN A 61 3.98 -24.85 -2.66
N SER A 62 4.70 -24.50 -1.60
CA SER A 62 6.08 -23.98 -1.67
C SER A 62 7.06 -24.97 -2.31
N PRO A 63 7.02 -26.31 -2.11
CA PRO A 63 7.88 -27.26 -2.81
C PRO A 63 7.73 -27.20 -4.33
N GLU A 64 6.51 -27.17 -4.85
CA GLU A 64 6.28 -27.05 -6.30
C GLU A 64 6.71 -25.67 -6.83
N PHE A 65 6.51 -24.62 -6.03
CA PHE A 65 7.02 -23.28 -6.35
C PHE A 65 8.54 -23.25 -6.50
N GLU A 66 9.29 -23.85 -5.58
CA GLU A 66 10.75 -23.88 -5.67
C GLU A 66 11.22 -24.62 -6.93
N GLY A 67 10.55 -25.71 -7.33
CA GLY A 67 10.79 -26.41 -8.60
C GLY A 67 10.60 -25.48 -9.82
N ILE A 68 9.49 -24.76 -9.85
CA ILE A 68 9.18 -23.79 -10.92
C ILE A 68 10.21 -22.64 -10.95
N LYS A 69 10.57 -22.08 -9.80
CA LYS A 69 11.54 -20.99 -9.65
C LYS A 69 12.93 -21.39 -10.16
N ASN A 70 13.35 -22.62 -9.92
CA ASN A 70 14.64 -23.13 -10.39
C ASN A 70 14.70 -23.26 -11.92
N GLU A 71 13.56 -23.54 -12.58
CA GLU A 71 13.47 -23.62 -14.04
C GLU A 71 13.20 -22.25 -14.69
N ALA A 72 12.65 -21.29 -13.94
CA ALA A 72 12.30 -19.98 -14.45
C ALA A 72 13.52 -19.25 -15.06
N GLY A 73 13.30 -18.67 -16.23
CA GLY A 73 14.35 -17.98 -17.00
C GLY A 73 15.15 -18.89 -17.94
N LEU A 74 15.04 -20.21 -17.85
CA LEU A 74 15.67 -21.09 -18.84
C LEU A 74 14.95 -20.98 -20.19
N ASN A 75 15.68 -21.13 -21.30
CA ASN A 75 15.13 -21.00 -22.66
C ASN A 75 13.96 -21.94 -22.94
N ARG A 76 14.00 -23.15 -22.38
CA ARG A 76 12.94 -24.18 -22.51
C ARG A 76 11.75 -23.96 -21.55
N PHE A 77 11.88 -23.08 -20.58
CA PHE A 77 10.85 -22.89 -19.56
C PHE A 77 9.61 -22.23 -20.16
N SER A 78 8.46 -22.85 -19.90
CA SER A 78 7.16 -22.31 -20.27
C SER A 78 6.17 -22.57 -19.14
N LEU A 79 5.43 -21.54 -18.75
CA LEU A 79 4.44 -21.60 -17.68
C LEU A 79 3.19 -20.83 -18.09
N SER A 80 2.03 -21.49 -18.05
CA SER A 80 0.74 -20.84 -18.20
C SER A 80 0.16 -20.48 -16.83
N ALA A 81 -0.71 -19.46 -16.78
CA ALA A 81 -1.42 -19.11 -15.56
C ALA A 81 -2.20 -20.29 -14.95
N LYS A 82 -2.82 -21.13 -15.81
CA LYS A 82 -3.52 -22.34 -15.37
C LYS A 82 -2.57 -23.35 -14.72
N MET A 83 -1.38 -23.55 -15.29
CA MET A 83 -0.37 -24.47 -14.75
C MET A 83 0.20 -23.95 -13.42
N TRP A 84 0.47 -22.65 -13.33
CA TRP A 84 0.86 -21.99 -12.07
C TRP A 84 -0.15 -22.29 -10.96
N ILE A 85 -1.44 -21.99 -11.19
CA ILE A 85 -2.51 -22.22 -10.22
C ILE A 85 -2.60 -23.70 -9.81
N SER A 86 -2.60 -24.61 -10.79
CA SER A 86 -2.82 -26.04 -10.50
C SER A 86 -1.66 -26.70 -9.75
N LYS A 87 -0.41 -26.26 -9.96
CA LYS A 87 0.77 -26.82 -9.29
C LYS A 87 0.99 -26.22 -7.90
N THR A 88 0.79 -24.91 -7.76
CA THR A 88 1.15 -24.21 -6.53
C THR A 88 -0.03 -23.90 -5.62
N ASN A 89 -1.26 -24.26 -6.00
CA ASN A 89 -2.49 -23.87 -5.31
C ASN A 89 -2.62 -22.34 -5.18
N ALA A 90 -2.08 -21.60 -6.15
CA ALA A 90 -2.04 -20.15 -6.14
C ALA A 90 -3.44 -19.53 -6.13
N ILE A 91 -3.61 -18.45 -5.35
CA ILE A 91 -4.85 -17.66 -5.27
C ILE A 91 -4.71 -16.28 -5.91
N GLY A 92 -3.51 -15.75 -6.03
CA GLY A 92 -3.24 -14.41 -6.55
C GLY A 92 -3.58 -14.24 -8.03
N ILE A 93 -3.64 -15.34 -8.79
CA ILE A 93 -4.03 -15.36 -10.21
C ILE A 93 -5.23 -16.28 -10.39
N ILE A 94 -6.20 -15.86 -11.23
CA ILE A 94 -7.39 -16.63 -11.60
C ILE A 94 -7.41 -16.78 -13.11
N ALA A 95 -7.46 -18.01 -13.62
CA ALA A 95 -7.63 -18.30 -15.04
C ALA A 95 -9.05 -18.85 -15.30
N LYS A 96 -9.84 -18.11 -16.10
CA LYS A 96 -11.17 -18.52 -16.52
C LYS A 96 -11.16 -18.92 -17.99
N ALA A 97 -11.70 -20.10 -18.30
CA ALA A 97 -11.89 -20.57 -19.68
C ALA A 97 -13.22 -20.05 -20.27
N GLY A 98 -13.33 -20.10 -21.62
CA GLY A 98 -14.54 -19.83 -22.35
C GLY A 98 -14.57 -18.45 -23.01
N ARG A 99 -15.67 -18.15 -23.73
CA ARG A 99 -15.85 -16.93 -24.55
C ARG A 99 -15.64 -15.61 -23.77
N TYR A 100 -15.98 -15.64 -22.48
CA TYR A 100 -15.81 -14.49 -21.57
C TYR A 100 -14.75 -14.79 -20.51
N GLY A 101 -13.84 -15.71 -20.80
CA GLY A 101 -12.73 -16.07 -19.97
C GLY A 101 -11.60 -15.04 -20.00
N GLY A 102 -10.57 -15.31 -19.27
CA GLY A 102 -9.37 -14.46 -19.20
C GLY A 102 -8.53 -14.78 -17.98
N THR A 103 -7.39 -14.14 -17.92
CA THR A 103 -6.49 -14.18 -16.76
C THR A 103 -6.71 -12.92 -15.94
N TYR A 104 -7.02 -13.11 -14.68
CA TYR A 104 -7.22 -12.05 -13.69
C TYR A 104 -6.16 -12.21 -12.61
N ALA A 105 -5.70 -11.11 -12.06
CA ALA A 105 -4.75 -11.13 -10.95
C ALA A 105 -5.19 -10.17 -9.85
N HIS A 106 -4.83 -10.49 -8.60
CA HIS A 106 -4.98 -9.56 -7.49
C HIS A 106 -4.33 -8.22 -7.85
N LYS A 107 -4.87 -7.12 -7.34
CA LYS A 107 -4.43 -5.76 -7.71
C LYS A 107 -2.92 -5.56 -7.60
N ASP A 108 -2.26 -6.09 -6.56
CA ASP A 108 -0.81 -5.97 -6.39
C ASP A 108 -0.05 -6.62 -7.54
N ILE A 109 -0.48 -7.82 -7.94
CA ILE A 109 0.11 -8.58 -9.05
C ILE A 109 -0.20 -7.91 -10.39
N ALA A 110 -1.41 -7.36 -10.55
CA ALA A 110 -1.78 -6.63 -11.75
C ALA A 110 -0.97 -5.33 -11.92
N PHE A 111 -0.65 -4.62 -10.84
CA PHE A 111 0.24 -3.45 -10.89
C PHE A 111 1.67 -3.83 -11.24
N GLU A 112 2.18 -4.96 -10.76
CA GLU A 112 3.49 -5.47 -11.15
C GLU A 112 3.51 -5.79 -12.65
N PHE A 113 2.49 -6.53 -13.14
CA PHE A 113 2.34 -6.82 -14.57
C PHE A 113 2.27 -5.55 -15.43
N ALA A 114 1.46 -4.56 -15.03
CA ALA A 114 1.36 -3.27 -15.72
C ALA A 114 2.72 -2.54 -15.76
N SER A 115 3.47 -2.62 -14.67
CA SER A 115 4.81 -2.03 -14.57
C SER A 115 5.82 -2.74 -15.48
N TRP A 116 5.67 -4.04 -15.68
CA TRP A 116 6.50 -4.84 -16.56
C TRP A 116 6.23 -4.53 -18.05
N ILE A 117 4.95 -4.41 -18.44
CA ILE A 117 4.58 -4.10 -19.85
C ILE A 117 4.76 -2.63 -20.22
N SER A 118 4.73 -1.70 -19.26
CA SER A 118 4.80 -0.26 -19.51
C SER A 118 5.79 0.45 -18.58
N PRO A 119 7.01 0.74 -19.04
CA PRO A 119 7.97 1.55 -18.29
C PRO A 119 7.42 2.94 -17.91
N LYS A 120 6.55 3.52 -18.75
CA LYS A 120 5.87 4.79 -18.48
C LYS A 120 4.94 4.66 -17.27
N PHE A 121 4.16 3.57 -17.19
CA PHE A 121 3.30 3.28 -16.05
C PHE A 121 4.10 3.05 -14.77
N LYS A 122 5.20 2.30 -14.86
CA LYS A 122 6.12 2.10 -13.72
C LYS A 122 6.65 3.43 -13.18
N LEU A 123 7.08 4.33 -14.08
CA LEU A 123 7.54 5.66 -13.67
C LEU A 123 6.44 6.48 -13.01
N TYR A 124 5.21 6.40 -13.54
CA TYR A 124 4.05 7.06 -12.95
C TYR A 124 3.79 6.56 -11.52
N LEU A 125 3.80 5.24 -11.29
CA LEU A 125 3.62 4.66 -9.94
C LEU A 125 4.69 5.14 -8.96
N ILE A 126 5.95 5.18 -9.39
CA ILE A 126 7.06 5.69 -8.56
C ILE A 126 6.83 7.15 -8.17
N LYS A 127 6.44 7.98 -9.14
CA LYS A 127 6.16 9.41 -8.89
C LYS A 127 4.98 9.62 -7.96
N GLU A 128 3.91 8.84 -8.16
CA GLU A 128 2.72 8.93 -7.32
C GLU A 128 3.02 8.48 -5.88
N PHE A 129 3.79 7.40 -5.70
CA PHE A 129 4.25 6.98 -4.38
C PHE A 129 5.07 8.09 -3.69
N GLN A 130 6.01 8.72 -4.41
CA GLN A 130 6.80 9.83 -3.87
C GLN A 130 5.91 11.01 -3.45
N ARG A 131 4.91 11.36 -4.28
CA ARG A 131 3.94 12.41 -3.98
C ARG A 131 3.16 12.11 -2.71
N LEU A 132 2.58 10.90 -2.61
CA LEU A 132 1.81 10.48 -1.43
C LEU A 132 2.65 10.47 -0.15
N LYS A 133 3.92 10.04 -0.24
CA LYS A 133 4.84 10.08 0.90
C LYS A 133 5.15 11.51 1.35
N ASN A 134 5.35 12.43 0.42
CA ASN A 134 5.56 13.84 0.75
C ASN A 134 4.32 14.45 1.40
N ASP A 135 3.12 14.19 0.85
CA ASP A 135 1.84 14.64 1.42
C ASP A 135 1.64 14.09 2.86
N GLU A 136 2.01 12.84 3.10
CA GLU A 136 1.95 12.22 4.44
C GLU A 136 2.89 12.94 5.43
N ILE A 137 4.13 13.18 5.02
CA ILE A 137 5.13 13.89 5.84
C ILE A 137 4.67 15.31 6.16
N GLU A 138 4.11 16.04 5.18
CA GLU A 138 3.59 17.39 5.39
C GLU A 138 2.40 17.39 6.37
N LYS A 139 1.46 16.44 6.23
CA LYS A 139 0.34 16.30 7.15
C LYS A 139 0.80 15.99 8.59
N GLN A 140 1.82 15.14 8.74
CA GLN A 140 2.40 14.84 10.06
C GLN A 140 3.06 16.08 10.67
N LYS A 141 3.82 16.86 9.90
CA LYS A 141 4.42 18.14 10.35
C LYS A 141 3.35 19.13 10.79
N LEU A 142 2.30 19.31 9.97
CA LEU A 142 1.20 20.22 10.30
C LEU A 142 0.47 19.80 11.59
N GLY A 143 0.21 18.48 11.75
CA GLY A 143 -0.38 17.95 12.99
C GLY A 143 0.49 18.18 14.22
N TRP A 144 1.81 18.07 14.08
CA TRP A 144 2.77 18.36 15.15
C TRP A 144 2.78 19.85 15.53
N ASP A 145 2.76 20.75 14.54
CA ASP A 145 2.74 22.19 14.76
C ASP A 145 1.45 22.66 15.44
N ILE A 146 0.30 22.09 15.07
CA ILE A 146 -0.99 22.35 15.73
C ILE A 146 -0.94 21.89 17.19
N LYS A 147 -0.48 20.66 17.47
CA LYS A 147 -0.35 20.15 18.84
C LYS A 147 0.56 21.05 19.69
N ARG A 148 1.70 21.45 19.15
CA ARG A 148 2.65 22.35 19.84
C ARG A 148 2.03 23.70 20.13
N THR A 149 1.24 24.24 19.22
CA THR A 149 0.52 25.51 19.40
C THR A 149 -0.55 25.40 20.49
N LEU A 150 -1.33 24.30 20.49
CA LEU A 150 -2.34 24.03 21.53
C LEU A 150 -1.71 23.89 22.91
N VAL A 151 -0.60 23.17 23.04
CA VAL A 151 0.13 23.04 24.31
C VAL A 151 0.59 24.42 24.82
N LYS A 152 1.12 25.28 23.95
CA LYS A 152 1.49 26.65 24.32
C LYS A 152 0.29 27.46 24.78
N MET A 153 -0.83 27.42 24.05
CA MET A 153 -2.05 28.12 24.42
C MET A 153 -2.59 27.66 25.78
N ASN A 154 -2.65 26.36 26.01
CA ASN A 154 -3.04 25.81 27.30
C ASN A 154 -2.14 26.30 28.44
N TYR A 155 -0.82 26.27 28.22
CA TYR A 155 0.12 26.78 29.20
C TYR A 155 -0.14 28.26 29.54
N TYR A 156 -0.40 29.14 28.56
CA TYR A 156 -0.72 30.52 28.80
C TYR A 156 -2.04 30.70 29.56
N ILE A 157 -3.09 29.98 29.17
CA ILE A 157 -4.40 30.04 29.84
C ILE A 157 -4.25 29.66 31.32
N HIS A 158 -3.53 28.56 31.59
CA HIS A 158 -3.32 28.07 32.96
C HIS A 158 -2.49 29.05 33.78
N THR A 159 -1.39 29.58 33.23
CA THR A 159 -0.57 30.56 33.95
C THR A 159 -1.32 31.87 34.24
N ASP A 160 -2.13 32.34 33.31
CA ASP A 160 -2.98 33.53 33.55
C ASP A 160 -4.08 33.26 34.59
N ALA A 161 -4.71 32.08 34.55
CA ALA A 161 -5.71 31.68 35.54
C ALA A 161 -5.12 31.61 36.95
N ILE A 162 -3.94 31.00 37.11
CA ILE A 162 -3.21 30.92 38.37
C ILE A 162 -2.85 32.33 38.85
N LYS A 163 -2.31 33.18 37.98
CA LYS A 163 -1.92 34.56 38.31
C LYS A 163 -3.08 35.38 38.80
N ASN A 164 -4.24 35.29 38.15
CA ASN A 164 -5.38 36.14 38.41
C ASN A 164 -6.26 35.65 39.56
N ASN A 165 -6.28 34.37 39.87
CA ASN A 165 -7.22 33.78 40.82
C ASN A 165 -6.55 33.14 42.06
N LEU A 166 -5.30 32.66 41.94
CA LEU A 166 -4.63 31.87 42.98
C LEU A 166 -3.46 32.64 43.65
N ILE A 167 -2.93 33.69 43.03
CA ILE A 167 -1.83 34.46 43.62
C ILE A 167 -2.40 35.70 44.30
N PRO A 168 -2.39 35.79 45.65
CA PRO A 168 -2.81 36.99 46.35
C PRO A 168 -1.91 38.19 46.02
N PRO A 169 -2.44 39.41 45.94
CA PRO A 169 -1.66 40.59 45.58
C PRO A 169 -0.48 40.87 46.52
N ASP A 170 -0.57 40.44 47.76
CA ASP A 170 0.40 40.69 48.86
C ASP A 170 1.40 39.54 49.01
N LEU A 171 1.36 38.51 48.14
CA LEU A 171 2.26 37.38 48.25
C LEU A 171 3.70 37.78 47.96
N ALA A 172 4.61 37.37 48.85
CA ALA A 172 6.03 37.61 48.66
C ALA A 172 6.53 37.01 47.34
N LYS A 173 7.24 37.77 46.52
CA LYS A 173 7.71 37.39 45.17
C LYS A 173 8.47 36.08 45.13
N ASN A 174 9.17 35.67 46.19
CA ASN A 174 9.89 34.43 46.30
C ASN A 174 9.00 33.18 46.44
N ARG A 175 7.71 33.33 46.80
CA ARG A 175 6.73 32.23 46.92
C ARG A 175 5.91 31.99 45.66
N VAL A 176 5.85 32.92 44.75
CA VAL A 176 5.09 32.80 43.49
C VAL A 176 5.49 31.61 42.66
N PRO A 177 6.78 31.25 42.46
CA PRO A 177 7.17 30.06 41.71
C PRO A 177 6.66 28.74 42.30
N PHE A 178 6.49 28.65 43.62
CA PHE A 178 6.01 27.41 44.30
C PHE A 178 4.52 27.18 44.01
N ILE A 179 3.72 28.25 43.87
CA ILE A 179 2.29 28.09 43.49
C ILE A 179 2.18 27.59 42.07
N TYR A 180 2.95 28.12 41.11
CA TYR A 180 2.97 27.62 39.75
C TYR A 180 3.43 26.14 39.68
N ALA A 181 4.42 25.76 40.48
CA ALA A 181 4.91 24.38 40.50
C ALA A 181 3.87 23.39 41.07
N SER A 182 3.21 23.74 42.19
CA SER A 182 2.19 22.86 42.80
C SER A 182 0.96 22.67 41.92
N GLU A 183 0.53 23.72 41.22
CA GLU A 183 -0.60 23.60 40.27
C GLU A 183 -0.22 22.87 38.97
N ALA A 184 1.02 22.99 38.51
CA ALA A 184 1.51 22.21 37.38
C ALA A 184 1.59 20.72 37.69
N ASP A 185 1.97 20.34 38.91
CA ASP A 185 2.01 18.95 39.38
C ASP A 185 0.60 18.34 39.46
N LEU A 186 -0.40 19.10 39.91
CA LEU A 186 -1.80 18.66 39.93
C LEU A 186 -2.36 18.37 38.52
N LEU A 187 -1.95 19.14 37.53
CA LEU A 187 -2.38 18.96 36.14
C LEU A 187 -1.70 17.77 35.43
N ASN A 188 -0.52 17.36 35.88
CA ASN A 188 0.20 16.22 35.31
C ASN A 188 -0.26 14.86 35.88
N VAL A 189 -1.08 14.85 36.92
CA VAL A 189 -1.59 13.63 37.60
C VAL A 189 -3.01 13.27 37.10
N ALA A 190 -3.68 14.10 36.35
CA ALA A 190 -5.00 13.89 35.76
C ALA A 190 -4.90 13.48 34.29
#